data_569c059eeb9645ba6a9cab49348da02d
#
_entry.id   569c059eeb9645ba6a9cab49348da02d
#
_cell.length_a   1.000
_cell.length_b   1.000
_cell.length_c   1.000
_cell.angle_alpha   90.00
_cell.angle_beta   90.00
_cell.angle_gamma   90.00
#
_symmetry.space_group_name_H-M   'P 1'
#
loop_
_entity.id
_entity.type
_entity.pdbx_description
1 polymer ?
#
loop_
_entity_poly.entity_id
_entity_poly.type
_entity_poly.pdbx_seq_one_letter_code
_entity_poly.pdbx_strand_id
1 'polypeptide(L)'
;MTDNYQIFIRDTFEDDGSIPSPSETACVSPDIVTYGINPLNDPNELIVEDWNKDINTPVVKDYRNYVYIRGSSMNIPEGQDVKGEIHLYYTKATLLLLPETWQRNIIPPQDPEQTPFMIASENGQHLYAQNPFKWLPEEIGEGDHYCLIARVTTEEAPNPVPREKFANSGAFTDWIRNNPGMAWRNVTLVSGPPSIEQAFTFEFGNADPVEEKHQIQGISENFSPGTRIHFSCEAAGVNPPINTSHTIVDPENDTWNIPVTLEGELTAPLTVTIECPFDAPLSLTGASLKVKLMRSSNGGQFSEDQENDRLLNLYAKPASHFSITSEEKLVQMGECTIKFA
;
A
#
# COMPACT_ATOMS: atom_id res chain seq x y z
N MET A 1 22.78 -35.67 -11.22
CA MET A 1 21.83 -35.39 -12.29
C MET A 1 21.61 -33.91 -12.24
N THR A 2 22.00 -33.19 -13.26
CA THR A 2 21.63 -31.76 -13.36
C THR A 2 20.16 -31.75 -13.67
N ASP A 3 19.33 -31.42 -12.68
CA ASP A 3 17.90 -31.24 -12.90
C ASP A 3 17.74 -30.15 -13.96
N ASN A 4 17.03 -30.46 -15.04
CA ASN A 4 16.84 -29.56 -16.15
C ASN A 4 15.64 -28.63 -15.85
N TYR A 5 15.85 -27.70 -14.93
CA TYR A 5 14.83 -26.71 -14.60
C TYR A 5 14.48 -25.90 -15.84
N GLN A 6 13.20 -25.73 -16.07
CA GLN A 6 12.66 -25.00 -17.22
C GLN A 6 11.94 -23.70 -16.80
N ILE A 7 11.48 -23.65 -15.57
CA ILE A 7 10.90 -22.46 -14.95
C ILE A 7 11.52 -22.34 -13.56
N PHE A 8 11.95 -21.12 -13.20
CA PHE A 8 12.47 -20.80 -11.87
C PHE A 8 11.71 -19.65 -11.24
N ILE A 9 11.74 -19.60 -9.92
CA ILE A 9 11.17 -18.54 -9.09
C ILE A 9 12.35 -17.89 -8.38
N ARG A 10 12.55 -16.59 -8.54
CA ARG A 10 13.75 -15.92 -7.99
C ARG A 10 13.74 -15.87 -6.48
N ASP A 11 14.89 -16.19 -5.88
CA ASP A 11 15.14 -16.00 -4.44
C ASP A 11 15.34 -14.53 -4.09
N THR A 12 16.02 -13.80 -4.98
CA THR A 12 16.30 -12.37 -4.91
C THR A 12 16.26 -11.77 -6.30
N PHE A 13 16.40 -10.45 -6.43
CA PHE A 13 16.46 -9.79 -7.74
C PHE A 13 17.68 -10.17 -8.58
N GLU A 14 18.77 -10.59 -7.94
CA GLU A 14 20.01 -11.01 -8.59
C GLU A 14 19.97 -12.47 -9.08
N ASP A 15 18.93 -13.22 -8.71
CA ASP A 15 18.77 -14.61 -9.14
C ASP A 15 18.43 -14.68 -10.64
N ASP A 16 19.29 -15.36 -11.37
CA ASP A 16 19.20 -15.60 -12.82
C ASP A 16 18.90 -17.07 -13.18
N GLY A 17 18.55 -17.87 -12.17
CA GLY A 17 18.32 -19.31 -12.28
C GLY A 17 19.60 -20.15 -12.20
N SER A 18 20.75 -19.56 -11.90
CA SER A 18 21.99 -20.29 -11.66
C SER A 18 21.90 -21.15 -10.37
N ILE A 19 22.70 -22.20 -10.30
CA ILE A 19 22.73 -23.14 -9.17
C ILE A 19 24.15 -23.20 -8.59
N PRO A 20 24.35 -22.78 -7.32
CA PRO A 20 23.38 -22.11 -6.43
C PRO A 20 23.05 -20.70 -6.89
N SER A 21 21.87 -20.18 -6.51
CA SER A 21 21.55 -18.76 -6.76
C SER A 21 22.60 -17.84 -6.08
N PRO A 22 22.91 -16.67 -6.68
CA PRO A 22 24.07 -15.86 -6.28
C PRO A 22 23.95 -15.24 -4.88
N SER A 23 22.74 -14.99 -4.42
CA SER A 23 22.50 -14.33 -3.13
C SER A 23 22.68 -15.28 -1.95
N GLU A 24 23.30 -14.78 -0.86
CA GLU A 24 23.34 -15.51 0.42
C GLU A 24 22.00 -15.43 1.18
N THR A 25 21.09 -14.54 0.78
CA THR A 25 19.77 -14.35 1.38
C THR A 25 18.72 -14.99 0.48
N ALA A 26 17.86 -15.83 1.03
CA ALA A 26 16.80 -16.51 0.27
C ALA A 26 15.37 -16.25 0.80
N CYS A 27 15.20 -15.42 1.84
CA CYS A 27 13.91 -15.18 2.50
C CYS A 27 13.15 -13.96 1.98
N VAL A 28 13.55 -13.40 0.85
CA VAL A 28 13.04 -12.13 0.29
C VAL A 28 12.63 -12.26 -1.17
N SER A 29 12.19 -13.45 -1.58
CA SER A 29 11.80 -13.69 -2.97
C SER A 29 10.90 -12.59 -3.51
N PRO A 30 11.31 -11.87 -4.57
CA PRO A 30 10.47 -10.86 -5.19
C PRO A 30 9.29 -11.48 -5.96
N ASP A 31 9.36 -12.77 -6.21
CA ASP A 31 8.39 -13.49 -7.04
C ASP A 31 7.24 -14.11 -6.25
N ILE A 32 7.31 -14.10 -4.92
CA ILE A 32 6.16 -14.36 -4.05
C ILE A 32 5.55 -12.99 -3.70
N VAL A 33 4.57 -12.56 -4.46
CA VAL A 33 3.95 -11.24 -4.36
C VAL A 33 2.75 -11.29 -3.44
N THR A 34 2.85 -10.74 -2.24
CA THR A 34 1.68 -10.50 -1.39
C THR A 34 1.03 -9.19 -1.83
N TYR A 35 -0.24 -9.24 -2.24
CA TYR A 35 -0.91 -8.09 -2.86
C TYR A 35 -2.02 -7.48 -1.98
N GLY A 36 -2.31 -8.09 -0.83
CA GLY A 36 -3.36 -7.64 0.07
C GLY A 36 -4.70 -8.30 -0.22
N ILE A 37 -5.80 -7.66 0.15
CA ILE A 37 -7.14 -8.27 0.16
C ILE A 37 -7.92 -8.11 -1.13
N ASN A 38 -7.48 -7.24 -2.03
CA ASN A 38 -8.09 -7.05 -3.34
C ASN A 38 -7.28 -7.75 -4.42
N PRO A 39 -7.94 -8.39 -5.40
CA PRO A 39 -7.22 -8.95 -6.54
C PRO A 39 -6.69 -7.86 -7.45
N LEU A 40 -5.59 -8.13 -8.16
CA LEU A 40 -5.16 -7.32 -9.29
C LEU A 40 -6.21 -7.34 -10.40
N ASN A 41 -6.43 -6.18 -11.02
CA ASN A 41 -7.32 -6.07 -12.18
C ASN A 41 -6.68 -6.72 -13.42
N ASP A 42 -5.39 -6.51 -13.61
CA ASP A 42 -4.61 -7.13 -14.69
C ASP A 42 -3.29 -7.72 -14.14
N PRO A 43 -3.22 -9.04 -13.94
CA PRO A 43 -1.98 -9.69 -13.50
C PRO A 43 -0.78 -9.54 -14.44
N ASN A 44 -0.96 -9.12 -15.71
CA ASN A 44 0.17 -8.84 -16.58
C ASN A 44 1.04 -7.68 -16.09
N GLU A 45 0.50 -6.75 -15.33
CA GLU A 45 1.25 -5.66 -14.69
C GLU A 45 2.44 -6.20 -13.88
N LEU A 46 2.29 -7.37 -13.25
CA LEU A 46 3.35 -8.01 -12.47
C LEU A 46 4.61 -8.34 -13.27
N ILE A 47 4.51 -8.56 -14.57
CA ILE A 47 5.63 -8.91 -15.44
C ILE A 47 6.02 -7.79 -16.39
N VAL A 48 5.10 -6.89 -16.75
CA VAL A 48 5.36 -5.79 -17.67
C VAL A 48 5.88 -4.56 -16.92
N GLU A 49 5.21 -4.16 -15.85
CA GLU A 49 5.50 -2.91 -15.13
C GLU A 49 6.24 -3.13 -13.81
N ASP A 50 5.97 -4.25 -13.15
CA ASP A 50 6.39 -4.50 -11.77
C ASP A 50 7.46 -5.59 -11.61
N TRP A 51 8.03 -6.11 -12.72
CA TRP A 51 9.01 -7.19 -12.67
C TRP A 51 10.21 -6.91 -11.76
N ASN A 52 10.68 -5.66 -11.73
CA ASN A 52 11.82 -5.24 -10.93
C ASN A 52 11.42 -4.53 -9.61
N LYS A 53 10.14 -4.64 -9.23
CA LYS A 53 9.66 -4.07 -7.95
C LYS A 53 9.43 -5.16 -6.92
N ASP A 54 9.77 -4.86 -5.67
CA ASP A 54 9.41 -5.68 -4.53
C ASP A 54 8.01 -5.31 -4.05
N ILE A 55 7.02 -6.12 -4.44
CA ILE A 55 5.65 -5.95 -3.99
C ILE A 55 5.43 -6.85 -2.78
N ASN A 56 5.48 -6.25 -1.60
CA ASN A 56 5.37 -6.93 -0.31
C ASN A 56 4.35 -6.23 0.58
N THR A 57 3.09 -6.27 0.16
CA THR A 57 2.00 -5.76 0.99
C THR A 57 1.83 -6.65 2.22
N PRO A 58 1.75 -6.08 3.43
CA PRO A 58 1.47 -6.85 4.63
C PRO A 58 0.18 -7.68 4.47
N VAL A 59 0.20 -8.92 4.93
CA VAL A 59 -1.00 -9.75 4.93
C VAL A 59 -1.88 -9.42 6.12
N VAL A 60 -3.17 -9.39 5.89
CA VAL A 60 -4.17 -8.96 6.88
C VAL A 60 -4.79 -10.17 7.54
N LYS A 61 -4.67 -10.25 8.86
CA LYS A 61 -5.28 -11.28 9.69
C LYS A 61 -6.80 -11.31 9.51
N ASP A 62 -7.38 -12.50 9.50
CA ASP A 62 -8.83 -12.74 9.41
C ASP A 62 -9.48 -12.28 8.09
N TYR A 63 -8.67 -11.86 7.11
CA TYR A 63 -9.11 -11.53 5.76
C TYR A 63 -8.48 -12.44 4.71
N ARG A 64 -9.14 -12.57 3.57
CA ARG A 64 -8.59 -13.30 2.43
C ARG A 64 -7.61 -12.40 1.70
N ASN A 65 -6.34 -12.76 1.70
CA ASN A 65 -5.29 -12.04 1.00
C ASN A 65 -4.97 -12.73 -0.32
N TYR A 66 -4.63 -11.96 -1.34
CA TYR A 66 -4.21 -12.46 -2.63
C TYR A 66 -2.69 -12.56 -2.68
N VAL A 67 -2.21 -13.70 -3.17
CA VAL A 67 -0.78 -13.93 -3.39
C VAL A 67 -0.59 -14.38 -4.83
N TYR A 68 0.27 -13.68 -5.55
CA TYR A 68 0.65 -13.98 -6.92
C TYR A 68 2.06 -14.55 -6.95
N ILE A 69 2.32 -15.47 -7.88
CA ILE A 69 3.66 -16.03 -8.07
C ILE A 69 4.14 -15.64 -9.45
N ARG A 70 5.32 -15.02 -9.50
CA ARG A 70 6.07 -14.74 -10.73
C ARG A 70 7.14 -15.80 -10.93
N GLY A 71 7.70 -15.86 -12.12
CA GLY A 71 8.82 -16.72 -12.43
C GLY A 71 9.43 -16.36 -13.77
N SER A 72 10.53 -17.01 -14.11
CA SER A 72 11.20 -16.85 -15.39
C SER A 72 11.50 -18.19 -16.01
N SER A 73 11.55 -18.22 -17.34
CA SER A 73 11.84 -19.45 -18.11
C SER A 73 13.32 -19.61 -18.43
N MET A 74 13.75 -20.84 -18.44
CA MET A 74 15.12 -21.24 -18.84
C MET A 74 15.09 -22.64 -19.46
N ASN A 75 16.06 -22.96 -20.30
CA ASN A 75 16.20 -24.30 -20.90
C ASN A 75 14.94 -24.80 -21.63
N ILE A 76 14.15 -23.91 -22.22
CA ILE A 76 12.97 -24.27 -22.99
C ILE A 76 13.40 -24.89 -24.31
N PRO A 77 12.93 -26.11 -24.64
CA PRO A 77 13.22 -26.75 -25.92
C PRO A 77 12.60 -25.95 -27.08
N GLU A 78 13.33 -25.81 -28.16
CA GLU A 78 12.87 -25.07 -29.37
C GLU A 78 11.52 -25.62 -29.89
N GLY A 79 10.55 -24.72 -30.04
CA GLY A 79 9.22 -25.05 -30.55
C GLY A 79 8.32 -25.84 -29.63
N GLN A 80 8.63 -25.88 -28.32
CA GLN A 80 7.81 -26.53 -27.31
C GLN A 80 7.37 -25.55 -26.25
N ASP A 81 6.11 -25.71 -25.81
CA ASP A 81 5.60 -25.03 -24.64
C ASP A 81 5.82 -25.92 -23.40
N VAL A 82 6.31 -25.31 -22.33
CA VAL A 82 6.50 -25.99 -21.05
C VAL A 82 5.49 -25.44 -20.05
N LYS A 83 4.70 -26.33 -19.48
CA LYS A 83 3.77 -26.02 -18.40
C LYS A 83 4.41 -26.31 -17.05
N GLY A 84 4.48 -25.28 -16.18
CA GLY A 84 4.86 -25.43 -14.80
C GLY A 84 3.65 -25.28 -13.88
N GLU A 85 3.35 -26.28 -13.05
CA GLU A 85 2.32 -26.20 -12.03
C GLU A 85 2.88 -25.57 -10.77
N ILE A 86 2.10 -24.65 -10.17
CA ILE A 86 2.53 -23.86 -9.03
C ILE A 86 1.80 -24.31 -7.77
N HIS A 87 2.58 -24.47 -6.71
CA HIS A 87 2.06 -24.75 -5.37
C HIS A 87 2.57 -23.69 -4.40
N LEU A 88 1.71 -23.26 -3.49
CA LEU A 88 2.06 -22.30 -2.44
C LEU A 88 1.73 -22.86 -1.07
N TYR A 89 2.69 -22.77 -0.18
CA TYR A 89 2.57 -23.24 1.20
C TYR A 89 2.83 -22.10 2.16
N TYR A 90 2.30 -22.21 3.37
CA TYR A 90 2.67 -21.32 4.47
C TYR A 90 3.13 -22.13 5.67
N THR A 91 3.95 -21.51 6.50
CA THR A 91 4.34 -22.07 7.79
C THR A 91 4.69 -20.94 8.75
N LYS A 92 4.64 -21.22 10.06
CA LYS A 92 5.23 -20.32 11.06
C LYS A 92 6.75 -20.41 10.95
N ALA A 93 7.46 -19.28 11.18
CA ALA A 93 8.92 -19.26 11.10
C ALA A 93 9.57 -20.29 12.04
N THR A 94 9.00 -20.50 13.22
CA THR A 94 9.43 -21.55 14.18
C THR A 94 9.32 -22.97 13.64
N LEU A 95 8.50 -23.22 12.62
CA LEU A 95 8.28 -24.52 11.98
C LEU A 95 8.88 -24.63 10.57
N LEU A 96 9.58 -23.61 10.11
CA LEU A 96 10.10 -23.52 8.74
C LEU A 96 10.99 -24.71 8.36
N LEU A 97 11.77 -25.21 9.30
CA LEU A 97 12.71 -26.32 9.09
C LEU A 97 12.04 -27.70 9.03
N LEU A 98 10.71 -27.78 9.12
CA LEU A 98 9.92 -28.99 9.12
C LEU A 98 9.05 -29.08 7.85
N PRO A 99 9.56 -29.58 6.70
CA PRO A 99 8.84 -29.60 5.43
C PRO A 99 7.49 -30.32 5.48
N GLU A 100 7.32 -31.29 6.34
CA GLU A 100 6.04 -31.99 6.53
C GLU A 100 4.92 -31.05 6.98
N THR A 101 5.25 -29.93 7.65
CA THR A 101 4.27 -28.93 8.07
C THR A 101 3.77 -28.11 6.90
N TRP A 102 4.63 -27.82 5.91
CA TRP A 102 4.25 -27.06 4.71
C TRP A 102 3.17 -27.81 3.92
N GLN A 103 3.36 -29.12 3.73
CA GLN A 103 2.43 -29.95 2.96
C GLN A 103 1.01 -30.02 3.57
N ARG A 104 0.90 -29.74 4.87
CA ARG A 104 -0.40 -29.64 5.56
C ARG A 104 -1.01 -28.26 5.44
N ASN A 105 -0.22 -27.27 5.11
CA ASN A 105 -0.57 -25.85 5.07
C ASN A 105 -0.53 -25.32 3.62
N ILE A 106 -1.27 -25.94 2.73
CA ILE A 106 -1.39 -25.52 1.34
C ILE A 106 -2.31 -24.30 1.29
N ILE A 107 -1.87 -23.25 0.61
CA ILE A 107 -2.73 -22.13 0.28
C ILE A 107 -3.51 -22.47 -1.00
N PRO A 108 -4.85 -22.45 -0.96
CA PRO A 108 -5.65 -22.79 -2.13
C PRO A 108 -5.58 -21.70 -3.19
N PRO A 109 -5.74 -22.05 -4.48
CA PRO A 109 -5.93 -21.08 -5.52
C PRO A 109 -7.28 -20.36 -5.39
N GLN A 110 -7.43 -19.22 -6.06
CA GLN A 110 -8.68 -18.47 -6.08
C GLN A 110 -9.83 -19.28 -6.68
N ASP A 111 -9.57 -19.96 -7.80
CA ASP A 111 -10.45 -20.96 -8.38
C ASP A 111 -9.92 -22.36 -8.01
N PRO A 112 -10.54 -23.07 -7.06
CA PRO A 112 -10.06 -24.36 -6.58
C PRO A 112 -10.15 -25.49 -7.62
N GLU A 113 -10.85 -25.29 -8.74
CA GLU A 113 -10.95 -26.26 -9.82
C GLU A 113 -9.80 -26.14 -10.82
N GLN A 114 -8.99 -25.07 -10.73
CA GLN A 114 -7.88 -24.80 -11.61
C GLN A 114 -6.55 -24.77 -10.83
N THR A 115 -5.70 -25.77 -11.03
CA THR A 115 -4.33 -25.73 -10.52
C THR A 115 -3.61 -24.51 -11.12
N PRO A 116 -3.01 -23.62 -10.31
CA PRO A 116 -2.22 -22.51 -10.83
C PRO A 116 -1.06 -23.00 -11.67
N PHE A 117 -0.81 -22.35 -12.80
CA PHE A 117 0.27 -22.73 -13.71
C PHE A 117 0.86 -21.55 -14.44
N MET A 118 2.07 -21.74 -14.96
CA MET A 118 2.77 -20.88 -15.90
C MET A 118 3.00 -21.63 -17.21
N ILE A 119 3.03 -20.92 -18.33
CA ILE A 119 3.41 -21.48 -19.63
C ILE A 119 4.60 -20.70 -20.17
N ALA A 120 5.69 -21.41 -20.46
CA ALA A 120 6.90 -20.88 -21.04
C ALA A 120 7.07 -21.41 -22.47
N SER A 121 7.25 -20.53 -23.45
CA SER A 121 7.44 -20.87 -24.86
C SER A 121 8.85 -20.53 -25.37
N GLU A 122 9.59 -19.73 -24.63
CA GLU A 122 10.96 -19.32 -24.97
C GLU A 122 11.80 -19.05 -23.73
N ASN A 123 13.11 -19.02 -23.86
CA ASN A 123 14.03 -18.75 -22.76
C ASN A 123 14.02 -17.26 -22.37
N GLY A 124 14.12 -16.98 -21.08
CA GLY A 124 14.16 -15.63 -20.54
C GLY A 124 12.81 -14.92 -20.51
N GLN A 125 11.72 -15.64 -20.73
CA GLN A 125 10.36 -15.09 -20.64
C GLN A 125 9.99 -14.86 -19.18
N HIS A 126 9.47 -13.68 -18.87
CA HIS A 126 8.87 -13.39 -17.56
C HIS A 126 7.46 -13.98 -17.52
N LEU A 127 7.14 -14.64 -16.43
CA LEU A 127 5.91 -15.41 -16.26
C LEU A 127 5.20 -15.02 -14.96
N TYR A 128 3.89 -15.25 -14.93
CA TYR A 128 3.13 -15.26 -13.69
C TYR A 128 2.16 -16.46 -13.67
N ALA A 129 1.83 -16.94 -12.47
CA ALA A 129 0.88 -18.02 -12.33
C ALA A 129 -0.53 -17.56 -12.70
N GLN A 130 -1.14 -18.23 -13.67
CA GLN A 130 -2.56 -18.10 -13.94
C GLN A 130 -3.32 -18.63 -12.72
N ASN A 131 -4.36 -17.93 -12.27
CA ASN A 131 -5.12 -18.24 -11.07
C ASN A 131 -4.32 -17.98 -9.76
N PRO A 132 -4.42 -16.77 -9.17
CA PRO A 132 -3.70 -16.42 -7.95
C PRO A 132 -4.15 -17.25 -6.76
N PHE A 133 -3.36 -17.22 -5.70
CA PHE A 133 -3.67 -17.87 -4.45
C PHE A 133 -4.50 -16.97 -3.52
N LYS A 134 -5.35 -17.58 -2.72
CA LYS A 134 -6.21 -16.88 -1.76
C LYS A 134 -5.99 -17.43 -0.36
N TRP A 135 -5.32 -16.64 0.46
CA TRP A 135 -4.90 -17.02 1.81
C TRP A 135 -5.67 -16.28 2.90
N LEU A 136 -6.14 -17.04 3.89
CA LEU A 136 -6.77 -16.53 5.11
C LEU A 136 -5.83 -16.81 6.29
N PRO A 137 -4.90 -15.89 6.64
CA PRO A 137 -3.97 -16.12 7.74
C PRO A 137 -4.68 -16.01 9.09
N GLU A 138 -4.32 -16.92 9.99
CA GLU A 138 -4.76 -16.89 11.39
C GLU A 138 -3.77 -16.08 12.23
N GLU A 139 -4.16 -15.80 13.49
CA GLU A 139 -3.26 -15.16 14.44
C GLU A 139 -2.07 -16.05 14.79
N ILE A 140 -0.90 -15.44 14.92
CA ILE A 140 0.32 -16.08 15.39
C ILE A 140 0.77 -15.46 16.69
N GLY A 141 1.53 -16.22 17.48
CA GLY A 141 2.08 -15.76 18.75
C GLY A 141 3.00 -14.55 18.58
N GLU A 142 3.12 -13.76 19.62
CA GLU A 142 4.04 -12.62 19.66
C GLU A 142 5.48 -13.05 19.35
N GLY A 143 6.14 -12.31 18.47
CA GLY A 143 7.52 -12.58 18.04
C GLY A 143 7.68 -13.65 16.95
N ASP A 144 6.61 -14.30 16.48
CA ASP A 144 6.64 -15.20 15.32
C ASP A 144 6.15 -14.48 14.05
N HIS A 145 6.38 -15.04 12.89
CA HIS A 145 5.88 -14.56 11.60
C HIS A 145 5.60 -15.72 10.67
N TYR A 146 4.88 -15.46 9.60
CA TYR A 146 4.65 -16.44 8.56
C TYR A 146 5.76 -16.41 7.50
N CYS A 147 6.04 -17.61 6.99
CA CYS A 147 6.87 -17.81 5.82
C CYS A 147 6.00 -18.42 4.71
N LEU A 148 6.07 -17.87 3.51
CA LEU A 148 5.49 -18.44 2.30
C LEU A 148 6.57 -19.19 1.54
N ILE A 149 6.24 -20.39 1.03
CA ILE A 149 7.12 -21.20 0.21
C ILE A 149 6.38 -21.49 -1.10
N ALA A 150 6.93 -21.02 -2.21
CA ALA A 150 6.43 -21.30 -3.54
C ALA A 150 7.23 -22.45 -4.17
N ARG A 151 6.53 -23.26 -4.95
CA ARG A 151 7.13 -24.37 -5.70
C ARG A 151 6.55 -24.42 -7.12
N VAL A 152 7.42 -24.50 -8.12
CA VAL A 152 7.04 -24.86 -9.47
C VAL A 152 7.45 -26.31 -9.78
N THR A 153 6.59 -27.02 -10.48
CA THR A 153 6.86 -28.39 -10.95
C THR A 153 6.61 -28.44 -12.45
N THR A 154 7.58 -29.02 -13.18
CA THR A 154 7.42 -29.35 -14.60
C THR A 154 7.57 -30.87 -14.78
N GLU A 155 7.31 -31.38 -15.98
CA GLU A 155 7.50 -32.80 -16.27
C GLU A 155 8.96 -33.24 -16.08
N GLU A 156 9.92 -32.39 -16.47
CA GLU A 156 11.35 -32.66 -16.36
C GLU A 156 11.93 -32.38 -14.97
N ALA A 157 11.30 -31.45 -14.22
CA ALA A 157 11.73 -31.06 -12.87
C ALA A 157 10.55 -31.11 -11.88
N PRO A 158 10.23 -32.29 -11.32
CA PRO A 158 9.11 -32.47 -10.41
C PRO A 158 9.32 -31.82 -9.03
N ASN A 159 10.54 -31.47 -8.69
CA ASN A 159 10.94 -30.68 -7.53
C ASN A 159 10.19 -31.06 -6.22
N PRO A 160 10.37 -32.30 -5.71
CA PRO A 160 9.59 -32.77 -4.57
C PRO A 160 9.95 -32.03 -3.28
N VAL A 161 8.94 -31.76 -2.45
CA VAL A 161 9.17 -31.23 -1.10
C VAL A 161 9.99 -32.24 -0.29
N PRO A 162 11.03 -31.82 0.43
CA PRO A 162 11.85 -32.74 1.25
C PRO A 162 11.01 -33.47 2.29
N ARG A 163 11.39 -34.71 2.58
CA ARG A 163 10.73 -35.54 3.62
C ARG A 163 11.36 -35.37 4.99
N GLU A 164 12.63 -34.99 5.01
CA GLU A 164 13.41 -34.87 6.25
C GLU A 164 13.48 -33.39 6.67
N LYS A 165 13.58 -33.19 7.98
CA LYS A 165 13.79 -31.84 8.53
C LYS A 165 15.16 -31.29 8.17
N PHE A 166 15.27 -30.00 8.00
CA PHE A 166 16.57 -29.34 7.86
C PHE A 166 17.27 -29.23 9.21
N ALA A 167 18.59 -29.40 9.21
CA ALA A 167 19.40 -29.34 10.42
C ALA A 167 19.40 -27.94 11.07
N ASN A 168 19.37 -26.89 10.24
CA ASN A 168 19.35 -25.48 10.65
C ASN A 168 18.91 -24.59 9.47
N SER A 169 18.78 -23.28 9.72
CA SER A 169 18.38 -22.31 8.70
C SER A 169 19.38 -22.19 7.54
N GLY A 170 20.68 -22.35 7.80
CA GLY A 170 21.71 -22.36 6.75
C GLY A 170 21.49 -23.51 5.77
N ALA A 171 21.27 -24.75 6.29
CA ALA A 171 20.97 -25.90 5.45
C ALA A 171 19.69 -25.73 4.62
N PHE A 172 18.69 -25.05 5.17
CA PHE A 172 17.47 -24.71 4.43
C PHE A 172 17.74 -23.65 3.35
N THR A 173 18.47 -22.59 3.68
CA THR A 173 18.86 -21.54 2.73
C THR A 173 19.68 -22.13 1.58
N ASP A 174 20.66 -22.99 1.88
CA ASP A 174 21.47 -23.66 0.86
C ASP A 174 20.60 -24.57 -0.03
N TRP A 175 19.61 -25.23 0.55
CA TRP A 175 18.67 -26.05 -0.21
C TRP A 175 17.81 -25.21 -1.16
N ILE A 176 17.27 -24.09 -0.72
CA ILE A 176 16.51 -23.15 -1.57
C ILE A 176 17.39 -22.69 -2.74
N ARG A 177 18.59 -22.18 -2.46
CA ARG A 177 19.54 -21.68 -3.47
C ARG A 177 19.96 -22.72 -4.52
N ASN A 178 19.90 -23.98 -4.17
CA ASN A 178 20.20 -25.08 -5.09
C ASN A 178 18.95 -25.67 -5.79
N ASN A 179 17.77 -25.07 -5.58
CA ASN A 179 16.51 -25.52 -6.16
C ASN A 179 15.77 -24.36 -6.84
N PRO A 180 16.11 -24.00 -8.07
CA PRO A 180 15.48 -22.87 -8.79
C PRO A 180 13.96 -22.92 -8.87
N GLY A 181 13.36 -24.11 -8.77
CA GLY A 181 11.91 -24.28 -8.71
C GLY A 181 11.28 -24.05 -7.34
N MET A 182 12.05 -23.56 -6.37
CA MET A 182 11.57 -23.21 -5.02
C MET A 182 11.95 -21.80 -4.68
N ALA A 183 11.10 -21.11 -3.95
CA ALA A 183 11.41 -19.79 -3.39
C ALA A 183 10.73 -19.63 -2.03
N TRP A 184 11.27 -18.74 -1.23
CA TRP A 184 10.81 -18.48 0.12
C TRP A 184 10.71 -16.99 0.41
N ARG A 185 9.64 -16.60 1.13
CA ARG A 185 9.44 -15.21 1.57
C ARG A 185 8.87 -15.15 2.98
N ASN A 186 9.50 -14.31 3.81
CA ASN A 186 8.91 -13.90 5.07
C ASN A 186 7.83 -12.84 4.83
N VAL A 187 6.70 -12.95 5.54
CA VAL A 187 5.61 -12.01 5.39
C VAL A 187 5.21 -11.39 6.73
N THR A 188 4.87 -10.11 6.68
CA THR A 188 4.38 -9.38 7.83
C THR A 188 2.87 -9.58 7.96
N LEU A 189 2.41 -10.01 9.14
CA LEU A 189 1.01 -10.10 9.48
C LEU A 189 0.60 -8.84 10.24
N VAL A 190 -0.51 -8.22 9.82
CA VAL A 190 -1.09 -7.07 10.50
C VAL A 190 -2.50 -7.41 11.00
N SER A 191 -2.85 -6.88 12.18
CA SER A 191 -4.18 -7.04 12.76
C SER A 191 -5.12 -5.98 12.20
N GLY A 192 -6.18 -6.43 11.57
CA GLY A 192 -7.16 -5.57 10.90
C GLY A 192 -6.70 -5.06 9.55
N PRO A 193 -7.59 -4.40 8.81
CA PRO A 193 -7.24 -3.82 7.54
C PRO A 193 -6.10 -2.81 7.74
N PRO A 194 -5.06 -2.81 6.90
CA PRO A 194 -4.09 -1.75 6.91
C PRO A 194 -4.82 -0.46 6.54
N SER A 195 -5.26 0.29 7.55
CA SER A 195 -5.62 1.68 7.36
C SER A 195 -4.32 2.45 7.35
N ILE A 196 -4.02 3.15 6.26
CA ILE A 196 -3.02 4.20 6.33
C ILE A 196 -3.70 5.32 7.13
N GLU A 197 -3.48 5.32 8.42
CA GLU A 197 -3.82 6.43 9.26
C GLU A 197 -2.56 7.28 9.43
N GLN A 198 -2.61 8.49 8.91
CA GLN A 198 -1.54 9.47 9.10
C GLN A 198 -2.13 10.73 9.69
N ALA A 199 -1.55 11.17 10.79
CA ALA A 199 -1.94 12.40 11.47
C ALA A 199 -0.87 13.49 11.27
N PHE A 200 -1.34 14.69 10.94
CA PHE A 200 -0.54 15.89 10.76
C PHE A 200 -1.09 16.97 11.68
N THR A 201 -0.21 17.65 12.39
CA THR A 201 -0.61 18.77 13.24
C THR A 201 0.12 20.02 12.80
N PHE A 202 -0.61 21.11 12.61
CA PHE A 202 -0.07 22.43 12.30
C PHE A 202 -0.84 23.52 13.07
N GLU A 203 -0.20 24.65 13.27
CA GLU A 203 -0.84 25.78 13.94
C GLU A 203 -1.68 26.59 12.99
N PHE A 204 -2.84 27.04 13.45
CA PHE A 204 -3.70 28.01 12.79
C PHE A 204 -4.24 28.99 13.82
N GLY A 205 -4.79 30.10 13.35
CA GLY A 205 -5.32 31.07 14.32
C GLY A 205 -5.82 32.37 13.72
N ASN A 206 -6.19 33.26 14.63
CA ASN A 206 -6.64 34.62 14.32
C ASN A 206 -5.64 35.61 14.93
N ALA A 207 -4.93 36.33 14.09
CA ALA A 207 -3.95 37.32 14.53
C ALA A 207 -4.59 38.70 14.91
N ASP A 208 -5.88 38.84 14.67
CA ASP A 208 -6.60 40.06 15.00
C ASP A 208 -7.01 40.08 16.49
N PRO A 209 -7.15 41.24 17.13
CA PRO A 209 -7.44 41.31 18.55
C PRO A 209 -8.91 41.02 18.90
N VAL A 210 -9.76 40.79 17.91
CA VAL A 210 -11.20 40.52 18.08
C VAL A 210 -11.57 39.16 17.52
N GLU A 211 -12.65 38.58 18.06
CA GLU A 211 -13.23 37.34 17.54
C GLU A 211 -13.71 37.51 16.11
N GLU A 212 -13.41 36.55 15.24
CA GLU A 212 -13.77 36.60 13.85
C GLU A 212 -14.19 35.26 13.26
N LYS A 213 -15.06 35.31 12.24
CA LYS A 213 -15.50 34.14 11.47
C LYS A 213 -14.46 33.76 10.44
N HIS A 214 -14.09 32.53 10.48
CA HIS A 214 -13.16 31.87 9.56
C HIS A 214 -13.79 30.64 8.93
N GLN A 215 -13.14 30.12 7.93
CA GLN A 215 -13.49 28.88 7.27
C GLN A 215 -12.21 28.10 6.99
N ILE A 216 -12.16 26.86 7.46
CA ILE A 216 -11.11 25.94 7.05
C ILE A 216 -11.59 25.23 5.79
N GLN A 217 -10.82 25.32 4.73
CA GLN A 217 -11.10 24.67 3.47
C GLN A 217 -10.10 23.53 3.24
N GLY A 218 -10.63 22.33 3.00
CA GLY A 218 -9.87 21.19 2.51
C GLY A 218 -10.02 21.08 0.98
N ILE A 219 -8.91 20.83 0.28
CA ILE A 219 -8.86 20.52 -1.14
C ILE A 219 -7.98 19.29 -1.30
N SER A 220 -8.55 18.20 -1.78
CA SER A 220 -7.82 16.96 -2.04
C SER A 220 -7.63 16.72 -3.52
N GLU A 221 -6.49 16.10 -3.87
CA GLU A 221 -6.15 15.68 -5.23
C GLU A 221 -5.58 14.27 -5.17
N ASN A 222 -6.01 13.39 -6.06
CA ASN A 222 -5.52 12.01 -6.23
C ASN A 222 -5.68 11.09 -5.00
N PHE A 223 -6.63 11.35 -4.12
CA PHE A 223 -7.01 10.39 -3.09
C PHE A 223 -8.00 9.36 -3.62
N SER A 224 -7.91 8.14 -3.14
CA SER A 224 -8.90 7.12 -3.46
C SER A 224 -10.28 7.49 -2.92
N PRO A 225 -11.37 7.25 -3.67
CA PRO A 225 -12.73 7.40 -3.15
C PRO A 225 -12.91 6.60 -1.86
N GLY A 226 -13.65 7.17 -0.90
CA GLY A 226 -13.83 6.58 0.42
C GLY A 226 -12.71 6.92 1.43
N THR A 227 -11.60 7.57 1.02
CA THR A 227 -10.63 8.13 1.96
C THR A 227 -11.31 9.11 2.89
N ARG A 228 -11.13 8.93 4.19
CA ARG A 228 -11.69 9.80 5.21
C ARG A 228 -10.62 10.76 5.73
N ILE A 229 -10.94 12.04 5.71
CA ILE A 229 -10.08 13.11 6.24
C ILE A 229 -10.78 13.71 7.45
N HIS A 230 -10.19 13.53 8.62
CA HIS A 230 -10.73 14.00 9.89
C HIS A 230 -9.96 15.20 10.39
N PHE A 231 -10.67 16.24 10.79
CA PHE A 231 -10.14 17.48 11.36
C PHE A 231 -10.52 17.57 12.82
N SER A 232 -9.56 17.84 13.70
CA SER A 232 -9.80 18.01 15.12
C SER A 232 -9.02 19.17 15.72
N CYS A 233 -9.72 19.98 16.52
CA CYS A 233 -9.15 21.01 17.39
C CYS A 233 -10.12 21.28 18.55
N GLU A 234 -9.68 21.02 19.76
CA GLU A 234 -10.46 21.25 20.99
C GLU A 234 -9.93 22.46 21.81
N ALA A 235 -9.08 23.27 21.21
CA ALA A 235 -8.50 24.42 21.87
C ALA A 235 -9.58 25.42 22.31
N ALA A 236 -9.44 26.01 23.49
CA ALA A 236 -10.26 27.12 23.93
C ALA A 236 -10.12 28.30 22.92
N GLY A 237 -11.21 28.97 22.63
CA GLY A 237 -11.24 30.06 21.63
C GLY A 237 -11.52 29.62 20.18
N VAL A 238 -11.70 28.32 19.94
CA VAL A 238 -12.19 27.75 18.69
C VAL A 238 -13.66 27.35 18.85
N ASN A 239 -14.57 27.99 18.12
CA ASN A 239 -16.02 27.81 18.31
C ASN A 239 -16.78 27.64 16.97
N PRO A 240 -17.51 26.53 16.74
CA PRO A 240 -17.51 25.35 17.62
C PRO A 240 -16.14 24.64 17.61
N PRO A 241 -15.84 23.79 18.61
CA PRO A 241 -14.69 22.90 18.53
C PRO A 241 -14.73 22.10 17.24
N ILE A 242 -13.58 21.95 16.59
CA ILE A 242 -13.49 21.20 15.32
C ILE A 242 -13.38 19.73 15.63
N ASN A 243 -14.36 18.96 15.20
CA ASN A 243 -14.36 17.50 15.24
C ASN A 243 -15.26 16.99 14.12
N THR A 244 -14.70 16.97 12.90
CA THR A 244 -15.47 16.67 11.70
C THR A 244 -14.65 15.85 10.72
N SER A 245 -15.34 15.04 9.92
CA SER A 245 -14.72 14.24 8.87
C SER A 245 -15.36 14.53 7.53
N HIS A 246 -14.55 14.49 6.50
CA HIS A 246 -14.97 14.48 5.11
C HIS A 246 -14.54 13.16 4.47
N THR A 247 -15.43 12.56 3.66
CA THR A 247 -15.11 11.36 2.89
C THR A 247 -14.95 11.74 1.43
N ILE A 248 -13.82 11.43 0.84
CA ILE A 248 -13.51 11.75 -0.56
C ILE A 248 -14.48 10.98 -1.48
N VAL A 249 -15.11 11.70 -2.38
CA VAL A 249 -16.03 11.19 -3.39
C VAL A 249 -15.41 11.27 -4.77
N ASP A 250 -14.82 12.42 -5.10
CA ASP A 250 -14.12 12.63 -6.36
C ASP A 250 -12.60 12.52 -6.16
N PRO A 251 -11.95 11.49 -6.74
CA PRO A 251 -10.52 11.31 -6.59
C PRO A 251 -9.67 12.41 -7.22
N GLU A 252 -10.16 13.05 -8.28
CA GLU A 252 -9.37 14.06 -9.00
C GLU A 252 -9.34 15.39 -8.24
N ASN A 253 -10.48 15.80 -7.66
CA ASN A 253 -10.55 17.07 -6.95
C ASN A 253 -11.81 17.13 -6.07
N ASP A 254 -11.64 16.99 -4.77
CA ASP A 254 -12.73 17.16 -3.81
C ASP A 254 -12.45 18.36 -2.91
N THR A 255 -13.49 19.19 -2.65
CA THR A 255 -13.36 20.42 -1.88
C THR A 255 -14.49 20.54 -0.88
N TRP A 256 -14.15 20.83 0.37
CA TRP A 256 -15.12 21.04 1.45
C TRP A 256 -14.70 22.16 2.39
N ASN A 257 -15.65 22.63 3.19
CA ASN A 257 -15.47 23.78 4.06
C ASN A 257 -15.97 23.49 5.47
N ILE A 258 -15.23 23.97 6.47
CA ILE A 258 -15.53 23.83 7.89
C ILE A 258 -15.62 25.26 8.47
N PRO A 259 -16.83 25.79 8.76
CA PRO A 259 -16.98 27.10 9.36
C PRO A 259 -16.52 27.06 10.81
N VAL A 260 -15.80 28.09 11.25
CA VAL A 260 -15.29 28.22 12.61
C VAL A 260 -15.20 29.71 13.00
N THR A 261 -15.47 30.01 14.26
CA THR A 261 -15.21 31.35 14.84
C THR A 261 -13.96 31.21 15.71
N LEU A 262 -13.00 32.11 15.56
CA LEU A 262 -11.75 32.15 16.28
C LEU A 262 -11.69 33.37 17.16
N GLU A 263 -11.39 33.23 18.45
CA GLU A 263 -11.13 34.34 19.36
C GLU A 263 -9.95 35.18 18.86
N GLY A 264 -9.89 36.43 19.30
CA GLY A 264 -8.80 37.34 18.96
C GLY A 264 -7.47 36.86 19.53
N GLU A 265 -6.38 37.06 18.77
CA GLU A 265 -5.01 36.66 19.12
C GLU A 265 -4.84 35.18 19.40
N LEU A 266 -5.74 34.34 18.87
CA LEU A 266 -5.71 32.88 19.04
C LEU A 266 -4.65 32.24 18.15
N THR A 267 -3.88 31.32 18.74
CA THR A 267 -3.10 30.31 18.03
C THR A 267 -3.45 28.94 18.62
N ALA A 268 -3.81 27.98 17.76
CA ALA A 268 -4.28 26.68 18.15
C ALA A 268 -3.76 25.57 17.23
N PRO A 269 -3.52 24.34 17.72
CA PRO A 269 -3.16 23.22 16.88
C PRO A 269 -4.40 22.65 16.17
N LEU A 270 -4.31 22.46 14.87
CA LEU A 270 -5.25 21.71 14.06
C LEU A 270 -4.62 20.38 13.68
N THR A 271 -5.24 19.28 14.11
CA THR A 271 -4.83 17.95 13.72
C THR A 271 -5.70 17.47 12.56
N VAL A 272 -5.04 16.99 11.50
CA VAL A 272 -5.66 16.39 10.34
C VAL A 272 -5.24 14.94 10.26
N THR A 273 -6.19 14.03 10.37
CA THR A 273 -5.97 12.59 10.26
C THR A 273 -6.54 12.10 8.93
N ILE A 274 -5.74 11.40 8.17
CA ILE A 274 -6.10 10.82 6.88
C ILE A 274 -6.18 9.31 7.04
N GLU A 275 -7.37 8.75 6.82
CA GLU A 275 -7.67 7.33 6.87
C GLU A 275 -8.04 6.86 5.46
N CYS A 276 -7.17 6.08 4.83
CA CYS A 276 -7.50 5.49 3.53
C CYS A 276 -8.43 4.30 3.69
N PRO A 277 -9.40 4.11 2.77
CA PRO A 277 -10.24 2.93 2.80
C PRO A 277 -9.38 1.69 2.59
N PHE A 278 -9.84 0.63 3.21
CA PHE A 278 -9.17 -0.66 3.25
C PHE A 278 -8.92 -1.29 1.87
N ASP A 279 -9.77 -0.98 0.90
CA ASP A 279 -9.77 -1.46 -0.48
C ASP A 279 -9.07 -0.51 -1.47
N ALA A 280 -8.56 0.62 -0.97
CA ALA A 280 -7.76 1.51 -1.81
C ALA A 280 -6.35 0.92 -2.05
N PRO A 281 -5.72 1.22 -3.19
CA PRO A 281 -4.30 0.98 -3.35
C PRO A 281 -3.55 1.59 -2.17
N LEU A 282 -2.65 0.83 -1.54
CA LEU A 282 -1.87 1.28 -0.37
C LEU A 282 -0.90 2.43 -0.69
N SER A 283 -0.92 2.95 -1.90
CA SER A 283 -0.08 4.05 -2.35
C SER A 283 -0.88 5.34 -2.35
N LEU A 284 -0.54 6.22 -1.42
CA LEU A 284 -0.90 7.64 -1.50
C LEU A 284 0.04 8.43 -2.43
N THR A 285 0.91 7.74 -3.17
CA THR A 285 1.89 8.38 -4.07
C THR A 285 1.18 9.32 -5.04
N GLY A 286 1.60 10.58 -5.03
CA GLY A 286 1.00 11.63 -5.84
C GLY A 286 -0.28 12.24 -5.29
N ALA A 287 -0.81 11.75 -4.16
CA ALA A 287 -1.93 12.39 -3.49
C ALA A 287 -1.48 13.69 -2.80
N SER A 288 -2.36 14.65 -2.73
CA SER A 288 -2.12 15.88 -2.00
C SER A 288 -3.38 16.42 -1.30
N LEU A 289 -3.21 16.94 -0.09
CA LEU A 289 -4.23 17.64 0.66
C LEU A 289 -3.75 19.06 0.96
N LYS A 290 -4.48 20.04 0.47
CA LYS A 290 -4.30 21.47 0.82
C LYS A 290 -5.32 21.85 1.86
N VAL A 291 -4.87 22.42 2.95
CA VAL A 291 -5.71 22.97 4.02
C VAL A 291 -5.49 24.46 4.07
N LYS A 292 -6.55 25.22 3.85
CA LYS A 292 -6.52 26.68 3.82
C LYS A 292 -7.34 27.26 4.94
N LEU A 293 -6.82 28.29 5.60
CA LEU A 293 -7.60 29.14 6.47
C LEU A 293 -8.10 30.34 5.67
N MET A 294 -9.42 30.50 5.61
CA MET A 294 -10.11 31.56 4.90
C MET A 294 -10.81 32.43 5.93
N ARG A 295 -10.81 33.73 5.71
CA ARG A 295 -11.53 34.73 6.53
C ARG A 295 -12.65 35.39 5.72
N SER A 296 -13.78 35.66 6.37
CA SER A 296 -14.86 36.45 5.76
C SER A 296 -14.51 37.93 5.81
N SER A 297 -14.55 38.61 4.66
CA SER A 297 -14.30 40.04 4.59
C SER A 297 -15.43 40.89 5.21
N ASN A 298 -16.61 40.34 5.43
CA ASN A 298 -17.78 41.04 5.97
C ASN A 298 -17.86 41.03 7.49
N GLY A 299 -16.90 40.44 8.20
CA GLY A 299 -16.89 40.35 9.68
C GLY A 299 -16.03 41.39 10.39
N GLY A 300 -15.30 42.22 9.67
CA GLY A 300 -14.31 43.12 10.23
C GLY A 300 -14.82 44.53 10.56
N GLN A 301 -14.19 45.16 11.55
CA GLN A 301 -14.43 46.59 11.92
C GLN A 301 -13.80 47.56 10.93
N PHE A 302 -13.30 47.13 9.79
CA PHE A 302 -12.60 47.93 8.82
C PHE A 302 -13.47 48.25 7.60
N SER A 303 -13.30 49.44 7.02
CA SER A 303 -13.88 49.75 5.73
C SER A 303 -13.28 48.86 4.64
N GLU A 304 -14.01 48.57 3.55
CA GLU A 304 -13.56 47.70 2.45
C GLU A 304 -12.17 48.10 1.90
N ASP A 305 -11.87 49.43 1.87
CA ASP A 305 -10.57 49.92 1.42
C ASP A 305 -9.45 49.64 2.43
N GLN A 306 -9.72 49.78 3.74
CA GLN A 306 -8.74 49.49 4.80
C GLN A 306 -8.46 47.98 4.91
N GLU A 307 -9.48 47.18 4.68
CA GLU A 307 -9.34 45.73 4.67
C GLU A 307 -8.53 45.23 3.46
N ASN A 308 -8.80 45.78 2.28
CA ASN A 308 -8.04 45.43 1.07
C ASN A 308 -6.57 45.85 1.19
N ASP A 309 -6.25 47.02 1.72
CA ASP A 309 -4.86 47.46 1.95
C ASP A 309 -4.15 46.60 3.00
N ARG A 310 -4.85 46.22 4.07
CA ARG A 310 -4.30 45.34 5.11
C ARG A 310 -4.06 43.92 4.60
N LEU A 311 -5.00 43.37 3.85
CA LEU A 311 -4.92 42.01 3.29
C LEU A 311 -3.85 41.90 2.20
N LEU A 312 -3.67 42.92 1.38
CA LEU A 312 -2.55 42.99 0.43
C LEU A 312 -1.20 43.03 1.13
N ASN A 313 -1.10 43.70 2.26
CA ASN A 313 0.13 43.78 3.07
C ASN A 313 0.40 42.50 3.88
N LEU A 314 -0.60 41.64 4.12
CA LEU A 314 -0.48 40.37 4.86
C LEU A 314 -0.30 39.14 3.96
N TYR A 315 0.02 39.29 2.69
CA TYR A 315 0.20 38.21 1.71
C TYR A 315 -1.07 37.39 1.41
N ALA A 316 -2.26 37.92 1.74
CA ALA A 316 -3.50 37.25 1.40
C ALA A 316 -3.75 37.30 -0.12
N LYS A 317 -4.10 36.18 -0.73
CA LYS A 317 -4.51 36.10 -2.13
C LYS A 317 -6.02 35.98 -2.20
N PRO A 318 -6.70 36.78 -3.09
CA PRO A 318 -8.13 36.59 -3.30
C PRO A 318 -8.40 35.20 -3.86
N ALA A 319 -9.40 34.51 -3.32
CA ALA A 319 -9.81 33.20 -3.75
C ALA A 319 -10.49 33.28 -5.13
N SER A 320 -9.71 33.15 -6.21
CA SER A 320 -10.16 33.37 -7.58
C SER A 320 -11.00 32.24 -8.20
N HIS A 321 -11.35 31.20 -7.46
CA HIS A 321 -12.02 29.99 -8.02
C HIS A 321 -13.24 29.50 -7.24
N PHE A 322 -13.93 30.39 -6.51
CA PHE A 322 -15.14 29.99 -5.78
C PHE A 322 -16.38 30.52 -6.41
N SER A 323 -17.44 29.69 -6.52
CA SER A 323 -18.81 30.17 -6.75
C SER A 323 -19.21 30.97 -5.54
N ILE A 324 -18.98 32.27 -5.61
CA ILE A 324 -19.40 33.23 -4.61
C ILE A 324 -20.91 33.29 -4.71
N THR A 325 -21.61 32.78 -3.71
CA THR A 325 -22.95 33.27 -3.43
C THR A 325 -22.77 34.75 -3.02
N SER A 326 -23.40 35.63 -3.66
CA SER A 326 -23.15 37.06 -3.93
C SER A 326 -22.86 38.02 -2.75
N GLU A 327 -22.51 37.60 -1.55
CA GLU A 327 -22.44 38.45 -0.38
C GLU A 327 -21.21 38.33 0.53
N GLU A 328 -20.42 37.26 0.46
CA GLU A 328 -19.22 37.11 1.29
C GLU A 328 -17.97 36.88 0.45
N LYS A 329 -17.05 37.83 0.49
CA LYS A 329 -15.69 37.64 -0.06
C LYS A 329 -14.87 36.89 0.97
N LEU A 330 -14.29 35.75 0.59
CA LEU A 330 -13.34 35.02 1.41
C LEU A 330 -11.91 35.39 1.03
N VAL A 331 -11.08 35.61 2.03
CA VAL A 331 -9.66 35.92 1.85
C VAL A 331 -8.82 34.83 2.48
N GLN A 332 -7.86 34.30 1.72
CA GLN A 332 -6.95 33.28 2.23
C GLN A 332 -5.94 33.88 3.20
N MET A 333 -5.93 33.39 4.44
CA MET A 333 -5.03 33.85 5.50
C MET A 333 -3.79 32.94 5.64
N GLY A 334 -3.90 31.67 5.26
CA GLY A 334 -2.81 30.73 5.31
C GLY A 334 -3.11 29.44 4.54
N GLU A 335 -2.07 28.67 4.26
CA GLU A 335 -2.17 27.37 3.58
C GLU A 335 -1.12 26.40 4.12
N CYS A 336 -1.52 25.18 4.35
CA CYS A 336 -0.64 24.05 4.55
C CYS A 336 -0.92 22.99 3.48
N THR A 337 0.13 22.41 2.89
CA THR A 337 -0.01 21.34 1.89
C THR A 337 0.69 20.08 2.37
N ILE A 338 -0.06 18.99 2.48
CA ILE A 338 0.44 17.65 2.75
C ILE A 338 0.57 16.94 1.39
N LYS A 339 1.77 16.46 1.06
CA LYS A 339 2.04 15.71 -0.17
C LYS A 339 2.57 14.33 0.17
N PHE A 340 2.08 13.35 -0.55
CA PHE A 340 2.54 11.97 -0.46
C PHE A 340 3.42 11.66 -1.68
N ALA A 341 4.68 11.27 -1.40
CA ALA A 341 5.70 10.98 -2.40
C ALA A 341 5.75 9.51 -2.77
#